data_40b582318be7b290fc2e169b0db54496
#
_entry.id   40b582318be7b290fc2e169b0db54496
#
_cell.length_a   1.000
_cell.length_b   1.000
_cell.length_c   1.000
_cell.angle_alpha   90.00
_cell.angle_beta   90.00
_cell.angle_gamma   90.00
#
_symmetry.space_group_name_H-M   'P 1'
#
loop_
_entity.id
_entity.type
_entity.pdbx_description
1 polymer ?
#
loop_
_entity_poly.entity_id
_entity_poly.type
_entity_poly.pdbx_seq_one_letter_code
_entity_poly.pdbx_strand_id
1 'polypeptide(L)'
;MNTINEITATYQRIAEEGRSELNKVQNKIYRIGSLRLLLFVAGIAGIIYFWSSGWIVLTGIIAVTLLPFILLIKYHNRLFHRKDYLEKKIAINEQELSALNYDTSSFEDGAEFIDPAHLYSYDLDVFGPHSLFQYINRTCTQLGKSLLANWLGTHLVNKKEIESRQEAIRELTSELNFRQEFRILGLLYKGKAADEDELKAWAKSPSAFRKNVFFRMLPLLAGGINILCIALAIAGIIPLTVFGILWLCFVFASFCFTSKITKMQAVYGKKLQILATYANLLRLIENQPMKSPILKEVREWIGDEKQTASHSIQRLSKLMNELDQRNNAYIYATLNGLFFWEIRKIIQIEGWKEQYASELPRWLTAIAHMDVLCSLATFAYNHPDYSYPIITTRSFSLRAASMGHPLMNRDKCVRNDIDIEKRPFFIIITGANMAGKSTYLRTVGINYLLACIGTPVCARSMELYPAQLITSLRTSDSLNDNESYFFAELKRLKLIIDKLQAGEEFFIILDEILKGTNSMDKQKGSLALIKQFMTLQANGIIATHDLMLGTLADIYPDDIHNYRFEADITGNELTFSYRLREGVAQNMNACFLMKKMGIAVTD
;
A
#
# COMPACT_ATOMS: atom_id res chain seq x y z
N MET A 1 -22.17 3.26 15.97
CA MET A 1 -20.85 2.67 15.68
C MET A 1 -20.98 1.17 15.84
N ASN A 2 -20.48 0.40 14.88
CA ASN A 2 -20.51 -1.06 14.98
C ASN A 2 -19.58 -1.50 16.11
N THR A 3 -19.98 -2.50 16.88
CA THR A 3 -19.10 -3.14 17.85
C THR A 3 -18.09 -4.06 17.15
N ILE A 4 -17.00 -4.42 17.83
CA ILE A 4 -16.01 -5.37 17.29
C ILE A 4 -16.66 -6.71 16.93
N ASN A 5 -17.62 -7.16 17.74
CA ASN A 5 -18.37 -8.39 17.49
C ASN A 5 -19.21 -8.30 16.20
N GLU A 6 -19.83 -7.15 15.92
CA GLU A 6 -20.57 -6.92 14.67
C GLU A 6 -19.65 -6.87 13.46
N ILE A 7 -18.45 -6.29 13.60
CA ILE A 7 -17.44 -6.27 12.54
C ILE A 7 -16.94 -7.69 12.26
N THR A 8 -16.64 -8.45 13.30
CA THR A 8 -16.23 -9.86 13.18
C THR A 8 -17.32 -10.69 12.49
N ALA A 9 -18.58 -10.57 12.92
CA ALA A 9 -19.70 -11.25 12.29
C ALA A 9 -19.89 -10.85 10.82
N THR A 10 -19.63 -9.57 10.49
CA THR A 10 -19.72 -9.09 9.11
C THR A 10 -18.67 -9.75 8.20
N TYR A 11 -17.40 -9.79 8.63
CA TYR A 11 -16.34 -10.44 7.87
C TYR A 11 -16.57 -11.96 7.74
N GLN A 12 -17.02 -12.61 8.82
CA GLN A 12 -17.38 -14.05 8.79
C GLN A 12 -18.47 -14.33 7.78
N ARG A 13 -19.57 -13.58 7.81
CA ARG A 13 -20.69 -13.73 6.89
C ARG A 13 -20.24 -13.55 5.43
N ILE A 14 -19.44 -12.52 5.12
CA ILE A 14 -18.95 -12.25 3.76
C ILE A 14 -18.05 -13.40 3.27
N ALA A 15 -17.19 -13.96 4.14
CA ALA A 15 -16.33 -15.09 3.81
C ALA A 15 -17.15 -16.37 3.55
N GLU A 16 -18.16 -16.65 4.38
CA GLU A 16 -19.04 -17.82 4.22
C GLU A 16 -19.90 -17.74 2.95
N GLU A 17 -20.53 -16.59 2.69
CA GLU A 17 -21.25 -16.33 1.43
C GLU A 17 -20.32 -16.54 0.22
N GLY A 18 -19.09 -16.02 0.31
CA GLY A 18 -18.05 -16.20 -0.71
C GLY A 18 -17.71 -17.67 -0.96
N ARG A 19 -17.51 -18.47 0.08
CA ARG A 19 -17.22 -19.91 -0.01
C ARG A 19 -18.39 -20.68 -0.65
N SER A 20 -19.63 -20.36 -0.25
CA SER A 20 -20.83 -20.98 -0.84
C SER A 20 -20.94 -20.69 -2.34
N GLU A 21 -20.69 -19.44 -2.74
CA GLU A 21 -20.71 -19.06 -4.16
C GLU A 21 -19.54 -19.68 -4.94
N LEU A 22 -18.34 -19.74 -4.34
CA LEU A 22 -17.17 -20.39 -4.93
C LEU A 22 -17.42 -21.85 -5.26
N ASN A 23 -18.03 -22.61 -4.36
CA ASN A 23 -18.39 -24.00 -4.58
C ASN A 23 -19.37 -24.16 -5.77
N LYS A 24 -20.34 -23.24 -5.90
CA LYS A 24 -21.27 -23.24 -7.05
C LYS A 24 -20.55 -22.95 -8.37
N VAL A 25 -19.60 -22.01 -8.35
CA VAL A 25 -18.80 -21.65 -9.53
C VAL A 25 -17.87 -22.79 -9.92
N GLN A 26 -17.19 -23.44 -8.98
CA GLN A 26 -16.33 -24.60 -9.23
C GLN A 26 -17.11 -25.75 -9.85
N ASN A 27 -18.30 -26.08 -9.33
CA ASN A 27 -19.16 -27.10 -9.92
C ASN A 27 -19.58 -26.76 -11.36
N LYS A 28 -19.84 -25.46 -11.67
CA LYS A 28 -20.10 -25.02 -13.04
C LYS A 28 -18.88 -25.19 -13.94
N ILE A 29 -17.68 -24.84 -13.44
CA ILE A 29 -16.42 -25.04 -14.17
C ILE A 29 -16.22 -26.48 -14.58
N TYR A 30 -16.42 -27.44 -13.65
CA TYR A 30 -16.32 -28.87 -13.94
C TYR A 30 -17.33 -29.33 -14.99
N ARG A 31 -18.60 -28.94 -14.85
CA ARG A 31 -19.67 -29.30 -15.82
C ARG A 31 -19.38 -28.76 -17.22
N ILE A 32 -18.94 -27.50 -17.33
CA ILE A 32 -18.59 -26.88 -18.62
C ILE A 32 -17.32 -27.52 -19.21
N GLY A 33 -16.32 -27.86 -18.37
CA GLY A 33 -15.16 -28.62 -18.80
C GLY A 33 -15.50 -29.95 -19.42
N SER A 34 -16.36 -30.75 -18.75
CA SER A 34 -16.86 -32.04 -19.26
C SER A 34 -17.66 -31.87 -20.56
N LEU A 35 -18.54 -30.85 -20.63
CA LEU A 35 -19.31 -30.57 -21.84
C LEU A 35 -18.43 -30.20 -23.03
N ARG A 36 -17.37 -29.42 -22.81
CA ARG A 36 -16.39 -29.08 -23.86
C ARG A 36 -15.67 -30.32 -24.37
N LEU A 37 -15.23 -31.20 -23.47
CA LEU A 37 -14.58 -32.46 -23.84
C LEU A 37 -15.53 -33.33 -24.68
N LEU A 38 -16.80 -33.46 -24.25
CA LEU A 38 -17.81 -34.21 -24.97
C LEU A 38 -18.06 -33.65 -26.37
N LEU A 39 -18.22 -32.34 -26.51
CA LEU A 39 -18.37 -31.67 -27.81
C LEU A 39 -17.16 -31.88 -28.73
N PHE A 40 -15.95 -31.83 -28.18
CA PHE A 40 -14.72 -32.07 -28.94
C PHE A 40 -14.66 -33.51 -29.46
N VAL A 41 -14.92 -34.49 -28.58
CA VAL A 41 -14.94 -35.92 -28.98
C VAL A 41 -16.05 -36.19 -29.98
N ALA A 42 -17.24 -35.64 -29.76
CA ALA A 42 -18.37 -35.79 -30.69
C ALA A 42 -18.08 -35.17 -32.08
N GLY A 43 -17.39 -34.01 -32.10
CA GLY A 43 -16.94 -33.37 -33.33
C GLY A 43 -15.97 -34.25 -34.12
N ILE A 44 -14.95 -34.81 -33.46
CA ILE A 44 -14.02 -35.75 -34.10
C ILE A 44 -14.74 -37.01 -34.61
N ALA A 45 -15.58 -37.62 -33.79
CA ALA A 45 -16.33 -38.80 -34.18
C ALA A 45 -17.25 -38.51 -35.37
N GLY A 46 -17.90 -37.34 -35.38
CA GLY A 46 -18.73 -36.90 -36.50
C GLY A 46 -17.94 -36.72 -37.80
N ILE A 47 -16.75 -36.10 -37.74
CA ILE A 47 -15.87 -35.94 -38.89
C ILE A 47 -15.45 -37.33 -39.43
N ILE A 48 -15.03 -38.24 -38.55
CA ILE A 48 -14.60 -39.59 -38.95
C ILE A 48 -15.78 -40.37 -39.59
N TYR A 49 -16.96 -40.33 -38.97
CA TYR A 49 -18.13 -41.08 -39.44
C TYR A 49 -18.65 -40.55 -40.80
N PHE A 50 -18.71 -39.24 -41.01
CA PHE A 50 -19.21 -38.60 -42.23
C PHE A 50 -18.12 -38.27 -43.23
N TRP A 51 -16.90 -38.83 -43.10
CA TRP A 51 -15.74 -38.50 -43.98
C TRP A 51 -16.05 -38.64 -45.48
N SER A 52 -16.86 -39.66 -45.88
CA SER A 52 -17.25 -39.93 -47.25
C SER A 52 -18.48 -39.14 -47.75
N SER A 53 -19.16 -38.39 -46.88
CA SER A 53 -20.45 -37.73 -47.21
C SER A 53 -20.30 -36.38 -47.93
N GLY A 54 -19.07 -35.99 -48.29
CA GLY A 54 -18.77 -34.76 -49.02
C GLY A 54 -18.50 -33.55 -48.13
N TRP A 55 -17.81 -32.54 -48.71
CA TRP A 55 -17.24 -31.41 -48.02
C TRP A 55 -18.30 -30.50 -47.35
N ILE A 56 -19.53 -30.41 -47.90
CA ILE A 56 -20.62 -29.59 -47.31
C ILE A 56 -21.06 -30.15 -45.99
N VAL A 57 -21.16 -31.48 -45.85
CA VAL A 57 -21.54 -32.14 -44.61
C VAL A 57 -20.44 -31.97 -43.54
N LEU A 58 -19.17 -32.13 -43.92
CA LEU A 58 -18.04 -31.94 -43.05
C LEU A 58 -17.94 -30.51 -42.52
N THR A 59 -18.12 -29.52 -43.39
CA THR A 59 -18.13 -28.10 -42.95
C THR A 59 -19.31 -27.77 -42.05
N GLY A 60 -20.46 -28.37 -42.29
CA GLY A 60 -21.62 -28.29 -41.38
C GLY A 60 -21.33 -28.84 -39.99
N ILE A 61 -20.74 -30.04 -39.90
CA ILE A 61 -20.36 -30.67 -38.63
C ILE A 61 -19.34 -29.79 -37.88
N ILE A 62 -18.33 -29.31 -38.59
CA ILE A 62 -17.30 -28.39 -37.99
C ILE A 62 -17.97 -27.12 -37.46
N ALA A 63 -18.87 -26.51 -38.22
CA ALA A 63 -19.55 -25.29 -37.78
C ALA A 63 -20.42 -25.52 -36.54
N VAL A 64 -21.20 -26.61 -36.52
CA VAL A 64 -22.10 -26.99 -35.42
C VAL A 64 -21.32 -27.34 -34.14
N THR A 65 -20.13 -27.91 -34.25
CA THR A 65 -19.30 -28.27 -33.08
C THR A 65 -18.39 -27.14 -32.63
N LEU A 66 -17.76 -26.43 -33.56
CA LEU A 66 -16.76 -25.38 -33.26
C LEU A 66 -17.39 -24.12 -32.64
N LEU A 67 -18.57 -23.71 -33.14
CA LEU A 67 -19.19 -22.46 -32.66
C LEU A 67 -19.64 -22.56 -31.19
N PRO A 68 -20.37 -23.62 -30.75
CA PRO A 68 -20.66 -23.84 -29.33
C PRO A 68 -19.36 -24.01 -28.50
N PHE A 69 -18.35 -24.70 -29.03
CA PHE A 69 -17.07 -24.91 -28.34
C PHE A 69 -16.37 -23.59 -28.02
N ILE A 70 -16.34 -22.67 -28.99
CA ILE A 70 -15.76 -21.30 -28.77
C ILE A 70 -16.58 -20.51 -27.74
N LEU A 71 -17.92 -20.60 -27.79
CA LEU A 71 -18.79 -19.93 -26.80
C LEU A 71 -18.57 -20.51 -25.39
N LEU A 72 -18.43 -21.83 -25.27
CA LEU A 72 -18.13 -22.48 -24.00
C LEU A 72 -16.73 -22.10 -23.47
N ILE A 73 -15.73 -21.92 -24.34
CA ILE A 73 -14.41 -21.40 -23.92
C ILE A 73 -14.56 -20.01 -23.31
N LYS A 74 -15.25 -19.09 -23.98
CA LYS A 74 -15.47 -17.73 -23.47
C LYS A 74 -16.21 -17.73 -22.14
N TYR A 75 -17.24 -18.59 -21.99
CA TYR A 75 -17.99 -18.73 -20.75
C TYR A 75 -17.15 -19.34 -19.63
N HIS A 76 -16.36 -20.37 -19.94
CA HIS A 76 -15.43 -21.01 -19.01
C HIS A 76 -14.39 -20.03 -18.45
N ASN A 77 -13.79 -19.19 -19.31
CA ASN A 77 -12.85 -18.18 -18.89
C ASN A 77 -13.50 -17.13 -17.95
N ARG A 78 -14.76 -16.73 -18.20
CA ARG A 78 -15.50 -15.85 -17.28
C ARG A 78 -15.72 -16.50 -15.90
N LEU A 79 -15.96 -17.83 -15.87
CA LEU A 79 -16.09 -18.56 -14.60
C LEU A 79 -14.77 -18.60 -13.83
N PHE A 80 -13.62 -18.75 -14.50
CA PHE A 80 -12.31 -18.65 -13.85
C PHE A 80 -12.05 -17.26 -13.25
N HIS A 81 -12.32 -16.19 -13.99
CA HIS A 81 -12.22 -14.83 -13.44
C HIS A 81 -13.14 -14.63 -12.22
N ARG A 82 -14.38 -15.20 -12.26
CA ARG A 82 -15.27 -15.15 -11.10
C ARG A 82 -14.74 -15.96 -9.92
N LYS A 83 -14.13 -17.12 -10.19
CA LYS A 83 -13.46 -17.96 -9.19
C LYS A 83 -12.33 -17.16 -8.52
N ASP A 84 -11.41 -16.58 -9.29
CA ASP A 84 -10.28 -15.80 -8.77
C ASP A 84 -10.76 -14.63 -7.91
N TYR A 85 -11.81 -13.93 -8.36
CA TYR A 85 -12.44 -12.87 -7.60
C TYR A 85 -12.98 -13.36 -6.24
N LEU A 86 -13.69 -14.47 -6.21
CA LEU A 86 -14.26 -15.04 -4.98
C LEU A 86 -13.17 -15.53 -4.03
N GLU A 87 -12.11 -16.15 -4.53
CA GLU A 87 -10.96 -16.57 -3.73
C GLU A 87 -10.29 -15.37 -3.06
N LYS A 88 -10.11 -14.24 -3.77
CA LYS A 88 -9.59 -13.01 -3.19
C LYS A 88 -10.56 -12.43 -2.16
N LYS A 89 -11.87 -12.40 -2.46
CA LYS A 89 -12.90 -11.93 -1.52
C LYS A 89 -12.88 -12.71 -0.22
N ILE A 90 -12.76 -14.02 -0.26
CA ILE A 90 -12.66 -14.88 0.92
C ILE A 90 -11.36 -14.54 1.68
N ALA A 91 -10.23 -14.56 0.98
CA ALA A 91 -8.92 -14.36 1.59
C ALA A 91 -8.79 -13.01 2.32
N ILE A 92 -9.27 -11.90 1.74
CA ILE A 92 -9.20 -10.60 2.42
C ILE A 92 -10.04 -10.55 3.70
N ASN A 93 -11.21 -11.22 3.72
CA ASN A 93 -12.06 -11.24 4.91
C ASN A 93 -11.47 -12.14 6.00
N GLU A 94 -10.86 -13.26 5.65
CA GLU A 94 -10.13 -14.15 6.58
C GLU A 94 -8.89 -13.43 7.16
N GLN A 95 -8.15 -12.68 6.35
CA GLN A 95 -7.04 -11.85 6.82
C GLN A 95 -7.50 -10.79 7.82
N GLU A 96 -8.64 -10.13 7.59
CA GLU A 96 -9.16 -9.15 8.54
C GLU A 96 -9.63 -9.81 9.86
N LEU A 97 -10.21 -11.01 9.79
CA LEU A 97 -10.53 -11.80 11.01
C LEU A 97 -9.29 -12.14 11.83
N SER A 98 -8.18 -12.51 11.18
CA SER A 98 -6.89 -12.74 11.84
C SER A 98 -6.34 -11.44 12.45
N ALA A 99 -6.42 -10.33 11.70
CA ALA A 99 -5.94 -9.02 12.18
C ALA A 99 -6.74 -8.48 13.39
N LEU A 100 -8.05 -8.73 13.46
CA LEU A 100 -8.86 -8.41 14.65
C LEU A 100 -8.40 -9.16 15.90
N ASN A 101 -7.73 -10.31 15.72
CA ASN A 101 -7.09 -11.10 16.78
C ASN A 101 -5.58 -10.76 16.92
N TYR A 102 -5.11 -9.65 16.37
CA TYR A 102 -3.71 -9.19 16.39
C TYR A 102 -2.72 -10.10 15.63
N ASP A 103 -3.19 -11.02 14.81
CA ASP A 103 -2.33 -11.75 13.87
C ASP A 103 -2.29 -11.00 12.53
N THR A 104 -1.20 -10.31 12.31
CA THR A 104 -0.93 -9.53 11.09
C THR A 104 0.10 -10.17 10.17
N SER A 105 0.50 -11.41 10.44
CA SER A 105 1.56 -12.13 9.70
C SER A 105 1.29 -12.27 8.20
N SER A 106 0.02 -12.24 7.79
CA SER A 106 -0.40 -12.32 6.38
C SER A 106 -0.23 -11.03 5.58
N PHE A 107 0.12 -9.91 6.23
CA PHE A 107 0.33 -8.61 5.57
C PHE A 107 1.82 -8.33 5.39
N GLU A 108 2.14 -7.57 4.35
CA GLU A 108 3.51 -7.13 4.11
C GLU A 108 3.96 -6.17 5.21
N ASP A 109 5.16 -6.37 5.72
CA ASP A 109 5.71 -5.66 6.88
C ASP A 109 6.48 -4.38 6.53
N GLY A 110 6.79 -4.14 5.25
CA GLY A 110 7.52 -2.95 4.82
C GLY A 110 8.98 -2.92 5.27
N ALA A 111 9.62 -4.09 5.47
CA ALA A 111 11.02 -4.17 5.90
C ALA A 111 11.98 -3.42 4.96
N GLU A 112 11.63 -3.28 3.68
CA GLU A 112 12.39 -2.50 2.71
C GLU A 112 12.44 -0.99 3.00
N PHE A 113 11.58 -0.49 3.89
CA PHE A 113 11.51 0.93 4.29
C PHE A 113 12.20 1.20 5.63
N ILE A 114 12.85 0.21 6.24
CA ILE A 114 13.59 0.40 7.49
C ILE A 114 14.78 1.31 7.24
N ASP A 115 14.82 2.43 7.96
CA ASP A 115 15.95 3.38 7.97
C ASP A 115 16.34 3.70 9.43
N PRO A 116 17.46 3.16 9.93
CA PRO A 116 17.94 3.43 11.28
C PRO A 116 18.29 4.91 11.55
N ALA A 117 18.58 5.70 10.50
CA ALA A 117 18.91 7.11 10.62
C ALA A 117 17.65 8.01 10.67
N HIS A 118 16.48 7.47 10.39
CA HIS A 118 15.24 8.23 10.37
C HIS A 118 14.91 8.88 11.72
N LEU A 119 14.20 10.01 11.70
CA LEU A 119 13.94 10.80 12.92
C LEU A 119 13.12 10.05 13.99
N TYR A 120 12.25 9.09 13.61
CA TYR A 120 11.41 8.36 14.55
C TYR A 120 11.00 6.94 14.11
N SER A 121 11.05 6.63 12.81
CA SER A 121 10.41 5.41 12.31
C SER A 121 11.04 4.13 12.83
N TYR A 122 12.37 4.13 13.00
CA TYR A 122 13.11 2.99 13.55
C TYR A 122 12.83 2.78 15.04
N ASP A 123 12.82 3.84 15.82
CA ASP A 123 12.58 3.82 17.26
C ASP A 123 11.16 3.37 17.63
N LEU A 124 10.18 3.77 16.82
CA LEU A 124 8.77 3.49 17.03
C LEU A 124 8.29 2.18 16.37
N ASP A 125 9.19 1.38 15.81
CA ASP A 125 8.82 0.17 15.08
C ASP A 125 7.76 0.43 14.00
N VAL A 126 7.96 1.49 13.20
CA VAL A 126 7.01 1.86 12.14
C VAL A 126 7.05 0.85 11.00
N PHE A 127 8.21 0.31 10.65
CA PHE A 127 8.44 -0.65 9.56
C PHE A 127 9.08 -1.93 10.07
N GLY A 128 8.87 -3.03 9.37
CA GLY A 128 9.39 -4.36 9.69
C GLY A 128 8.35 -5.29 10.33
N PRO A 129 8.75 -6.50 10.74
CA PRO A 129 7.85 -7.46 11.36
C PRO A 129 7.19 -6.92 12.64
N HIS A 130 5.89 -7.17 12.80
CA HIS A 130 5.07 -6.70 13.93
C HIS A 130 5.01 -5.16 14.07
N SER A 131 5.25 -4.44 13.00
CA SER A 131 5.30 -2.97 12.94
C SER A 131 3.93 -2.32 12.78
N LEU A 132 3.91 -0.99 12.94
CA LEU A 132 2.73 -0.18 12.65
C LEU A 132 2.32 -0.29 11.17
N PHE A 133 3.30 -0.29 10.25
CA PHE A 133 3.04 -0.47 8.82
C PHE A 133 2.32 -1.79 8.56
N GLN A 134 2.84 -2.92 9.05
CA GLN A 134 2.22 -4.23 8.88
C GLN A 134 0.79 -4.28 9.43
N TYR A 135 0.55 -3.58 10.54
CA TYR A 135 -0.77 -3.52 11.18
C TYR A 135 -1.79 -2.72 10.38
N ILE A 136 -1.35 -1.66 9.69
CA ILE A 136 -2.23 -0.77 8.91
C ILE A 136 -2.32 -1.18 7.44
N ASN A 137 -1.25 -1.74 6.87
CA ASN A 137 -1.13 -1.95 5.44
C ASN A 137 -2.17 -2.91 4.87
N ARG A 138 -3.08 -2.36 4.06
CA ARG A 138 -4.08 -3.08 3.25
C ARG A 138 -3.97 -2.70 1.78
N THR A 139 -2.85 -2.06 1.39
CA THR A 139 -2.64 -1.62 0.02
C THR A 139 -2.56 -2.80 -0.94
N CYS A 140 -3.12 -2.62 -2.13
CA CYS A 140 -3.16 -3.62 -3.19
C CYS A 140 -2.32 -3.26 -4.41
N THR A 141 -1.71 -2.06 -4.42
CA THR A 141 -0.80 -1.58 -5.46
C THR A 141 0.57 -1.25 -4.87
N GLN A 142 1.62 -1.31 -5.69
CA GLN A 142 2.97 -0.93 -5.24
C GLN A 142 3.10 0.58 -4.98
N LEU A 143 2.43 1.41 -5.81
CA LEU A 143 2.38 2.86 -5.59
C LEU A 143 1.67 3.19 -4.28
N GLY A 144 0.55 2.53 -3.97
CA GLY A 144 -0.13 2.69 -2.69
C GLY A 144 0.74 2.27 -1.51
N LYS A 145 1.44 1.14 -1.63
CA LYS A 145 2.39 0.67 -0.61
C LYS A 145 3.49 1.70 -0.32
N SER A 146 4.14 2.20 -1.38
CA SER A 146 5.20 3.21 -1.25
C SER A 146 4.67 4.54 -0.70
N LEU A 147 3.47 4.94 -1.10
CA LEU A 147 2.83 6.16 -0.60
C LEU A 147 2.44 6.04 0.88
N LEU A 148 1.93 4.88 1.31
CA LEU A 148 1.63 4.61 2.73
C LEU A 148 2.91 4.69 3.57
N ALA A 149 4.00 4.09 3.09
CA ALA A 149 5.30 4.17 3.76
C ALA A 149 5.79 5.61 3.86
N ASN A 150 5.64 6.40 2.79
CA ASN A 150 5.97 7.83 2.79
C ASN A 150 5.13 8.60 3.82
N TRP A 151 3.81 8.37 3.90
CA TRP A 151 2.95 9.05 4.87
C TRP A 151 3.27 8.69 6.32
N LEU A 152 3.74 7.46 6.57
CA LEU A 152 4.20 7.03 7.89
C LEU A 152 5.62 7.53 8.20
N GLY A 153 6.47 7.74 7.19
CA GLY A 153 7.81 8.31 7.34
C GLY A 153 7.82 9.84 7.36
N THR A 154 6.81 10.50 6.76
CA THR A 154 6.73 11.96 6.70
C THR A 154 5.29 12.38 7.02
N HIS A 155 5.02 12.56 8.31
CA HIS A 155 3.68 12.93 8.77
C HIS A 155 3.37 14.40 8.52
N LEU A 156 2.07 14.73 8.53
CA LEU A 156 1.60 16.11 8.35
C LEU A 156 1.78 16.94 9.63
N VAL A 157 2.08 18.23 9.42
CA VAL A 157 2.13 19.23 10.48
C VAL A 157 1.10 20.36 10.26
N ASN A 158 0.33 20.28 9.21
CA ASN A 158 -0.71 21.26 8.88
C ASN A 158 -2.09 20.76 9.33
N LYS A 159 -2.74 21.53 10.21
CA LYS A 159 -4.08 21.21 10.73
C LYS A 159 -5.08 20.90 9.61
N LYS A 160 -5.15 21.78 8.60
CA LYS A 160 -6.14 21.69 7.53
C LYS A 160 -6.00 20.43 6.70
N GLU A 161 -4.74 20.04 6.43
CA GLU A 161 -4.45 18.81 5.69
C GLU A 161 -4.79 17.56 6.50
N ILE A 162 -4.48 17.57 7.81
CA ILE A 162 -4.82 16.46 8.72
C ILE A 162 -6.34 16.31 8.81
N GLU A 163 -7.09 17.40 9.07
CA GLU A 163 -8.55 17.36 9.17
C GLU A 163 -9.22 16.92 7.86
N SER A 164 -8.73 17.42 6.71
CA SER A 164 -9.23 16.97 5.41
C SER A 164 -9.00 15.48 5.18
N ARG A 165 -7.85 14.95 5.63
CA ARG A 165 -7.56 13.51 5.56
C ARG A 165 -8.44 12.71 6.51
N GLN A 166 -8.72 13.22 7.72
CA GLN A 166 -9.69 12.61 8.65
C GLN A 166 -11.09 12.50 8.02
N GLU A 167 -11.55 13.55 7.33
CA GLU A 167 -12.84 13.53 6.63
C GLU A 167 -12.89 12.46 5.55
N ALA A 168 -11.85 12.35 4.73
CA ALA A 168 -11.77 11.34 3.68
C ALA A 168 -11.76 9.91 4.26
N ILE A 169 -11.00 9.68 5.33
CA ILE A 169 -10.94 8.37 6.00
C ILE A 169 -12.31 8.04 6.63
N ARG A 170 -12.98 8.99 7.29
CA ARG A 170 -14.32 8.78 7.87
C ARG A 170 -15.35 8.42 6.80
N GLU A 171 -15.33 9.10 5.66
CA GLU A 171 -16.23 8.82 4.54
C GLU A 171 -16.01 7.38 4.04
N LEU A 172 -14.77 7.01 3.74
CA LEU A 172 -14.45 5.68 3.25
C LEU A 172 -14.64 4.59 4.32
N THR A 173 -14.60 4.91 5.61
CA THR A 173 -14.85 3.95 6.69
C THR A 173 -16.27 3.38 6.59
N SER A 174 -17.26 4.17 6.20
CA SER A 174 -18.64 3.71 5.99
C SER A 174 -18.83 2.89 4.71
N GLU A 175 -17.89 2.97 3.75
CA GLU A 175 -17.98 2.36 2.42
C GLU A 175 -17.25 1.01 2.35
N LEU A 176 -17.65 0.02 3.18
CA LEU A 176 -17.01 -1.29 3.25
C LEU A 176 -16.97 -2.00 1.90
N ASN A 177 -18.07 -1.98 1.15
CA ASN A 177 -18.17 -2.65 -0.15
C ASN A 177 -17.18 -2.05 -1.16
N PHE A 178 -17.07 -0.72 -1.21
CA PHE A 178 -16.12 -0.04 -2.08
C PHE A 178 -14.67 -0.42 -1.74
N ARG A 179 -14.30 -0.36 -0.46
CA ARG A 179 -12.94 -0.70 0.00
C ARG A 179 -12.58 -2.15 -0.31
N GLN A 180 -13.51 -3.09 -0.07
CA GLN A 180 -13.30 -4.50 -0.41
C GLN A 180 -13.17 -4.72 -1.90
N GLU A 181 -14.06 -4.12 -2.72
CA GLU A 181 -14.00 -4.22 -4.17
C GLU A 181 -12.69 -3.65 -4.73
N PHE A 182 -12.26 -2.48 -4.23
CA PHE A 182 -11.00 -1.87 -4.62
C PHE A 182 -9.82 -2.80 -4.33
N ARG A 183 -9.76 -3.35 -3.11
CA ARG A 183 -8.70 -4.27 -2.71
C ARG A 183 -8.72 -5.58 -3.50
N ILE A 184 -9.90 -6.18 -3.73
CA ILE A 184 -10.03 -7.40 -4.53
C ILE A 184 -9.50 -7.16 -5.94
N LEU A 185 -9.96 -6.11 -6.62
CA LEU A 185 -9.54 -5.77 -7.98
C LEU A 185 -8.02 -5.54 -8.07
N GLY A 186 -7.43 -4.82 -7.12
CA GLY A 186 -5.99 -4.60 -7.06
C GLY A 186 -5.19 -5.89 -6.84
N LEU A 187 -5.69 -6.81 -6.00
CA LEU A 187 -5.04 -8.09 -5.71
C LEU A 187 -5.23 -9.15 -6.79
N LEU A 188 -6.15 -8.98 -7.75
CA LEU A 188 -6.27 -9.90 -8.89
C LEU A 188 -4.99 -9.92 -9.72
N TYR A 189 -4.29 -8.79 -9.81
CA TYR A 189 -2.98 -8.74 -10.39
C TYR A 189 -2.12 -7.66 -9.71
N LYS A 190 -1.32 -8.07 -8.76
CA LYS A 190 -0.35 -7.20 -8.08
C LYS A 190 0.93 -7.12 -8.92
N GLY A 191 1.18 -5.96 -9.54
CA GLY A 191 2.42 -5.67 -10.28
C GLY A 191 3.65 -5.64 -9.37
N LYS A 192 4.83 -5.61 -9.97
CA LYS A 192 6.09 -5.33 -9.28
C LYS A 192 6.37 -3.82 -9.31
N ALA A 193 7.10 -3.29 -8.34
CA ALA A 193 7.49 -1.87 -8.30
C ALA A 193 8.18 -1.41 -9.60
N ALA A 194 9.06 -2.23 -10.16
CA ALA A 194 9.74 -1.97 -11.43
C ALA A 194 8.77 -1.79 -12.62
N ASP A 195 7.62 -2.45 -12.61
CA ASP A 195 6.68 -2.41 -13.73
C ASP A 195 6.05 -1.02 -13.91
N GLU A 196 5.82 -0.29 -12.81
CA GLU A 196 5.23 1.05 -12.81
C GLU A 196 6.21 2.12 -13.30
N ASP A 197 7.47 2.05 -12.83
CA ASP A 197 8.51 2.98 -13.27
C ASP A 197 8.85 2.77 -14.74
N GLU A 198 8.89 1.51 -15.18
CA GLU A 198 9.04 1.20 -16.58
C GLU A 198 7.85 1.67 -17.43
N LEU A 199 6.61 1.64 -16.90
CA LEU A 199 5.42 2.17 -17.57
C LEU A 199 5.52 3.69 -17.74
N LYS A 200 5.95 4.41 -16.70
CA LYS A 200 6.21 5.86 -16.76
C LYS A 200 7.34 6.21 -17.75
N ALA A 201 8.44 5.43 -17.71
CA ALA A 201 9.57 5.61 -18.61
C ALA A 201 9.15 5.34 -20.07
N TRP A 202 8.37 4.30 -20.30
CA TRP A 202 7.82 3.99 -21.62
C TRP A 202 6.91 5.13 -22.13
N ALA A 203 6.03 5.65 -21.30
CA ALA A 203 5.14 6.74 -21.70
C ALA A 203 5.92 7.97 -22.21
N LYS A 204 7.10 8.23 -21.65
CA LYS A 204 8.00 9.33 -22.05
C LYS A 204 8.89 8.99 -23.25
N SER A 205 8.99 7.73 -23.68
CA SER A 205 9.87 7.34 -24.79
C SER A 205 9.39 7.92 -26.12
N PRO A 206 10.27 8.23 -27.11
CA PRO A 206 9.86 8.81 -28.38
C PRO A 206 9.05 7.85 -29.24
N SER A 207 8.11 8.38 -30.02
CA SER A 207 7.36 7.65 -31.05
C SER A 207 8.25 7.42 -32.30
N ALA A 208 8.37 6.17 -32.72
CA ALA A 208 9.25 5.80 -33.85
C ALA A 208 8.51 5.52 -35.16
N PHE A 209 7.32 4.93 -35.10
CA PHE A 209 6.54 4.49 -36.25
C PHE A 209 5.53 5.55 -36.70
N ARG A 210 4.81 6.18 -35.78
CA ARG A 210 3.77 7.16 -36.09
C ARG A 210 4.30 8.44 -36.75
N LYS A 211 5.50 8.89 -36.36
CA LYS A 211 6.13 10.09 -36.95
C LYS A 211 6.60 9.90 -38.40
N ASN A 212 6.86 8.65 -38.81
CA ASN A 212 7.33 8.36 -40.15
C ASN A 212 6.14 8.10 -41.11
N VAL A 213 6.01 8.93 -42.12
CA VAL A 213 4.93 8.85 -43.13
C VAL A 213 4.89 7.49 -43.84
N PHE A 214 6.06 6.89 -44.10
CA PHE A 214 6.16 5.57 -44.75
C PHE A 214 5.40 4.51 -43.92
N PHE A 215 5.65 4.42 -42.63
CA PHE A 215 4.96 3.43 -41.76
C PHE A 215 3.47 3.71 -41.63
N ARG A 216 3.04 4.98 -41.71
CA ARG A 216 1.62 5.33 -41.65
C ARG A 216 0.87 4.89 -42.90
N MET A 217 1.51 5.00 -44.06
CA MET A 217 0.88 4.66 -45.35
C MET A 217 0.94 3.17 -45.64
N LEU A 218 1.97 2.45 -45.12
CA LEU A 218 2.22 1.04 -45.44
C LEU A 218 1.02 0.11 -45.18
N PRO A 219 0.33 0.14 -44.01
CA PRO A 219 -0.84 -0.71 -43.76
C PRO A 219 -2.02 -0.39 -44.71
N LEU A 220 -2.21 0.89 -45.07
CA LEU A 220 -3.29 1.33 -45.95
C LEU A 220 -3.01 0.87 -47.40
N LEU A 221 -1.79 1.08 -47.88
CA LEU A 221 -1.38 0.68 -49.23
C LEU A 221 -1.45 -0.84 -49.40
N ALA A 222 -0.90 -1.60 -48.43
CA ALA A 222 -0.95 -3.06 -48.47
C ALA A 222 -2.39 -3.59 -48.46
N GLY A 223 -3.25 -3.02 -47.60
CA GLY A 223 -4.66 -3.38 -47.57
C GLY A 223 -5.38 -3.06 -48.89
N GLY A 224 -5.15 -1.89 -49.46
CA GLY A 224 -5.71 -1.48 -50.76
C GLY A 224 -5.25 -2.39 -51.91
N ILE A 225 -3.95 -2.69 -51.98
CA ILE A 225 -3.38 -3.60 -53.01
C ILE A 225 -3.98 -5.01 -52.87
N ASN A 226 -4.04 -5.55 -51.66
CA ASN A 226 -4.63 -6.89 -51.42
C ASN A 226 -6.12 -6.95 -51.83
N ILE A 227 -6.90 -5.94 -51.45
CA ILE A 227 -8.33 -5.85 -51.82
C ILE A 227 -8.48 -5.76 -53.34
N LEU A 228 -7.65 -4.95 -54.03
CA LEU A 228 -7.66 -4.84 -55.49
C LEU A 228 -7.29 -6.17 -56.14
N CYS A 229 -6.23 -6.85 -55.68
CA CYS A 229 -5.83 -8.16 -56.20
C CYS A 229 -6.92 -9.22 -56.01
N ILE A 230 -7.59 -9.24 -54.89
CA ILE A 230 -8.72 -10.16 -54.63
C ILE A 230 -9.88 -9.84 -55.60
N ALA A 231 -10.23 -8.57 -55.77
CA ALA A 231 -11.29 -8.16 -56.70
C ALA A 231 -10.98 -8.54 -58.16
N LEU A 232 -9.74 -8.33 -58.61
CA LEU A 232 -9.30 -8.73 -59.95
C LEU A 232 -9.27 -10.26 -60.13
N ALA A 233 -8.91 -11.01 -59.08
CA ALA A 233 -8.96 -12.47 -59.13
C ALA A 233 -10.40 -13.00 -59.21
N ILE A 234 -11.33 -12.40 -58.47
CA ILE A 234 -12.76 -12.75 -58.53
C ILE A 234 -13.32 -12.41 -59.91
N ALA A 235 -12.89 -11.28 -60.55
CA ALA A 235 -13.28 -10.92 -61.88
C ALA A 235 -12.64 -11.79 -62.98
N GLY A 236 -11.76 -12.73 -62.64
CA GLY A 236 -11.08 -13.61 -63.58
C GLY A 236 -9.96 -12.95 -64.38
N ILE A 237 -9.56 -11.71 -64.05
CA ILE A 237 -8.53 -10.94 -64.76
C ILE A 237 -7.11 -11.43 -64.39
N ILE A 238 -6.88 -11.82 -63.15
CA ILE A 238 -5.61 -12.36 -62.66
C ILE A 238 -5.82 -13.71 -61.97
N PRO A 239 -4.85 -14.64 -62.06
CA PRO A 239 -4.95 -15.90 -61.32
C PRO A 239 -4.76 -15.67 -59.81
N LEU A 240 -5.43 -16.45 -58.98
CA LEU A 240 -5.36 -16.36 -57.51
C LEU A 240 -3.93 -16.56 -56.94
N THR A 241 -3.06 -17.23 -57.72
CA THR A 241 -1.63 -17.40 -57.41
C THR A 241 -0.88 -16.07 -57.25
N VAL A 242 -1.25 -15.05 -58.04
CA VAL A 242 -0.66 -13.70 -57.94
C VAL A 242 -0.94 -13.08 -56.57
N PHE A 243 -2.19 -13.19 -56.10
CA PHE A 243 -2.54 -12.77 -54.75
C PHE A 243 -1.73 -13.55 -53.69
N GLY A 244 -1.59 -14.87 -53.84
CA GLY A 244 -0.83 -15.72 -52.90
C GLY A 244 0.65 -15.31 -52.82
N ILE A 245 1.28 -15.02 -53.96
CA ILE A 245 2.67 -14.54 -54.00
C ILE A 245 2.81 -13.18 -53.32
N LEU A 246 1.93 -12.23 -53.66
CA LEU A 246 1.94 -10.90 -53.05
C LEU A 246 1.73 -10.97 -51.51
N TRP A 247 0.78 -11.76 -51.06
CA TRP A 247 0.55 -12.01 -49.64
C TRP A 247 1.81 -12.56 -48.95
N LEU A 248 2.48 -13.55 -49.52
CA LEU A 248 3.75 -14.07 -49.04
C LEU A 248 4.84 -12.98 -48.99
N CYS A 249 4.97 -12.16 -50.00
CA CYS A 249 5.92 -11.05 -50.01
C CYS A 249 5.66 -10.08 -48.85
N PHE A 250 4.41 -9.76 -48.55
CA PHE A 250 4.07 -8.89 -47.42
C PHE A 250 4.34 -9.56 -46.08
N VAL A 251 4.10 -10.87 -45.92
CA VAL A 251 4.51 -11.63 -44.74
C VAL A 251 6.02 -11.56 -44.54
N PHE A 252 6.83 -11.81 -45.56
CA PHE A 252 8.28 -11.70 -45.50
C PHE A 252 8.75 -10.27 -45.18
N ALA A 253 8.16 -9.27 -45.79
CA ALA A 253 8.48 -7.87 -45.55
C ALA A 253 8.17 -7.48 -44.08
N SER A 254 7.11 -8.05 -43.47
CA SER A 254 6.79 -7.81 -42.07
C SER A 254 7.87 -8.32 -41.11
N PHE A 255 8.57 -9.42 -41.43
CA PHE A 255 9.67 -9.95 -40.60
C PHE A 255 10.82 -8.93 -40.46
N CYS A 256 11.07 -8.07 -41.46
CA CYS A 256 12.10 -7.03 -41.37
C CYS A 256 11.83 -6.06 -40.19
N PHE A 257 10.57 -5.86 -39.80
CA PHE A 257 10.18 -4.94 -38.74
C PHE A 257 9.94 -5.63 -37.42
N THR A 258 9.71 -6.95 -37.44
CA THR A 258 9.36 -7.77 -36.25
C THR A 258 10.39 -7.65 -35.12
N SER A 259 11.69 -7.63 -35.42
CA SER A 259 12.74 -7.51 -34.39
C SER A 259 12.61 -6.20 -33.59
N LYS A 260 12.37 -5.07 -34.27
CA LYS A 260 12.18 -3.76 -33.64
C LYS A 260 10.90 -3.75 -32.80
N ILE A 261 9.83 -4.33 -33.32
CA ILE A 261 8.53 -4.44 -32.66
C ILE A 261 8.62 -5.35 -31.44
N THR A 262 9.36 -6.47 -31.53
CA THR A 262 9.56 -7.42 -30.41
C THR A 262 10.30 -6.77 -29.24
N LYS A 263 11.32 -5.95 -29.51
CA LYS A 263 12.00 -5.19 -28.45
C LYS A 263 11.05 -4.23 -27.74
N MET A 264 10.17 -3.57 -28.47
CA MET A 264 9.14 -2.72 -27.89
C MET A 264 8.12 -3.55 -27.09
N GLN A 265 7.67 -4.70 -27.63
CA GLN A 265 6.70 -5.58 -26.98
C GLN A 265 7.25 -6.25 -25.70
N ALA A 266 8.52 -6.59 -25.63
CA ALA A 266 9.13 -7.14 -24.43
C ALA A 266 8.94 -6.20 -23.20
N VAL A 267 8.91 -4.89 -23.46
CA VAL A 267 8.58 -3.88 -22.46
C VAL A 267 7.08 -3.89 -22.12
N TYR A 268 6.18 -4.30 -23.02
CA TYR A 268 4.72 -4.21 -22.83
C TYR A 268 4.06 -5.48 -22.30
N GLY A 269 4.55 -6.68 -22.66
CA GLY A 269 3.82 -7.94 -22.46
C GLY A 269 3.52 -8.28 -20.99
N LYS A 270 4.40 -7.90 -20.07
CA LYS A 270 4.19 -8.08 -18.63
C LYS A 270 3.23 -7.04 -18.02
N LYS A 271 2.97 -5.93 -18.73
CA LYS A 271 2.23 -4.76 -18.21
C LYS A 271 0.76 -4.73 -18.58
N LEU A 272 0.33 -5.62 -19.46
CA LEU A 272 -1.07 -5.70 -19.91
C LEU A 272 -2.05 -5.96 -18.75
N GLN A 273 -1.68 -6.86 -17.85
CA GLN A 273 -2.54 -7.23 -16.74
C GLN A 273 -2.63 -6.09 -15.71
N ILE A 274 -1.52 -5.37 -15.47
CA ILE A 274 -1.51 -4.18 -14.58
C ILE A 274 -2.41 -3.09 -15.15
N LEU A 275 -2.31 -2.81 -16.45
CA LEU A 275 -3.15 -1.80 -17.09
C LEU A 275 -4.65 -2.16 -17.04
N ALA A 276 -4.98 -3.44 -17.21
CA ALA A 276 -6.37 -3.89 -17.05
C ALA A 276 -6.88 -3.71 -15.62
N THR A 277 -6.03 -4.03 -14.62
CA THR A 277 -6.32 -3.79 -13.21
C THR A 277 -6.52 -2.31 -12.93
N TYR A 278 -5.61 -1.45 -13.38
CA TYR A 278 -5.71 0.01 -13.18
C TYR A 278 -6.95 0.61 -13.87
N ALA A 279 -7.32 0.13 -15.04
CA ALA A 279 -8.56 0.54 -15.68
C ALA A 279 -9.80 0.20 -14.83
N ASN A 280 -9.81 -0.97 -14.19
CA ASN A 280 -10.91 -1.38 -13.31
C ASN A 280 -10.92 -0.55 -12.00
N LEU A 281 -9.75 -0.29 -11.39
CA LEU A 281 -9.65 0.57 -10.20
C LEU A 281 -10.11 2.00 -10.50
N LEU A 282 -9.66 2.58 -11.62
CA LEU A 282 -10.09 3.92 -12.04
C LEU A 282 -11.60 3.98 -12.25
N ARG A 283 -12.18 2.96 -12.93
CA ARG A 283 -13.63 2.89 -13.13
C ARG A 283 -14.38 2.83 -11.81
N LEU A 284 -13.85 2.11 -10.82
CA LEU A 284 -14.46 2.04 -9.50
C LEU A 284 -14.44 3.42 -8.82
N ILE A 285 -13.31 4.15 -8.91
CA ILE A 285 -13.19 5.52 -8.38
C ILE A 285 -14.14 6.48 -9.11
N GLU A 286 -14.20 6.41 -10.45
CA GLU A 286 -15.07 7.25 -11.29
C GLU A 286 -16.55 7.13 -10.90
N ASN A 287 -16.99 5.91 -10.55
CA ASN A 287 -18.39 5.61 -10.25
C ASN A 287 -18.77 5.85 -8.77
N GLN A 288 -17.79 6.04 -7.87
CA GLN A 288 -18.07 6.28 -6.46
C GLN A 288 -18.44 7.75 -6.22
N PRO A 289 -19.60 8.03 -5.62
CA PRO A 289 -19.91 9.39 -5.16
C PRO A 289 -18.97 9.77 -4.01
N MET A 290 -18.33 10.93 -4.11
CA MET A 290 -17.34 11.42 -3.16
C MET A 290 -17.74 12.79 -2.63
N LYS A 291 -17.65 12.99 -1.29
CA LYS A 291 -18.08 14.21 -0.60
C LYS A 291 -16.90 15.01 -0.07
N SER A 292 -15.92 14.34 0.56
CA SER A 292 -14.78 15.01 1.18
C SER A 292 -13.87 15.69 0.15
N PRO A 293 -13.21 16.80 0.52
CA PRO A 293 -12.37 17.57 -0.40
C PRO A 293 -11.28 16.73 -1.07
N ILE A 294 -10.53 15.93 -0.28
CA ILE A 294 -9.45 15.08 -0.81
C ILE A 294 -9.97 14.04 -1.81
N LEU A 295 -11.11 13.39 -1.50
CA LEU A 295 -11.67 12.39 -2.41
C LEU A 295 -12.17 13.03 -3.72
N LYS A 296 -12.74 14.23 -3.66
CA LYS A 296 -13.10 15.01 -4.86
C LYS A 296 -11.86 15.37 -5.68
N GLU A 297 -10.79 15.83 -5.03
CA GLU A 297 -9.52 16.15 -5.67
C GLU A 297 -8.93 14.90 -6.38
N VAL A 298 -8.91 13.75 -5.70
CA VAL A 298 -8.49 12.47 -6.29
C VAL A 298 -9.33 12.12 -7.53
N ARG A 299 -10.65 12.36 -7.48
CA ARG A 299 -11.53 12.15 -8.62
C ARG A 299 -11.25 13.13 -9.77
N GLU A 300 -10.96 14.40 -9.48
CA GLU A 300 -10.58 15.40 -10.47
C GLU A 300 -9.26 15.05 -11.20
N TRP A 301 -8.34 14.37 -10.52
CA TRP A 301 -7.11 13.89 -11.15
C TRP A 301 -7.35 12.86 -12.26
N ILE A 302 -8.50 12.19 -12.25
CA ILE A 302 -8.86 11.15 -13.22
C ILE A 302 -9.51 11.74 -14.48
N GLY A 303 -9.97 13.00 -14.44
CA GLY A 303 -10.56 13.73 -15.56
C GLY A 303 -12.09 13.81 -15.53
N ASP A 304 -12.64 14.57 -16.48
CA ASP A 304 -14.08 14.83 -16.61
C ASP A 304 -14.85 13.68 -17.29
N GLU A 305 -16.19 13.70 -17.13
CA GLU A 305 -17.14 12.71 -17.67
C GLU A 305 -17.02 12.44 -19.19
N LYS A 306 -16.42 13.35 -19.96
CA LYS A 306 -16.31 13.22 -21.41
C LYS A 306 -15.14 12.34 -21.88
N GLN A 307 -14.06 12.20 -21.07
CA GLN A 307 -12.93 11.32 -21.40
C GLN A 307 -12.43 10.66 -20.10
N THR A 308 -13.02 9.53 -19.74
CA THR A 308 -12.68 8.81 -18.52
C THR A 308 -11.30 8.16 -18.64
N ALA A 309 -10.48 8.29 -17.60
CA ALA A 309 -9.17 7.66 -17.50
C ALA A 309 -9.27 6.13 -17.66
N SER A 310 -10.31 5.53 -17.07
CA SER A 310 -10.57 4.09 -17.16
C SER A 310 -10.74 3.61 -18.60
N HIS A 311 -11.53 4.33 -19.42
CA HIS A 311 -11.74 4.01 -20.82
C HIS A 311 -10.44 4.17 -21.64
N SER A 312 -9.66 5.22 -21.35
CA SER A 312 -8.39 5.48 -22.03
C SER A 312 -7.38 4.37 -21.76
N ILE A 313 -7.21 3.95 -20.50
CA ILE A 313 -6.32 2.83 -20.13
C ILE A 313 -6.86 1.50 -20.65
N GLN A 314 -8.17 1.27 -20.61
CA GLN A 314 -8.77 0.07 -21.18
C GLN A 314 -8.52 -0.04 -22.69
N ARG A 315 -8.59 1.09 -23.43
CA ARG A 315 -8.25 1.15 -24.85
C ARG A 315 -6.79 0.77 -25.09
N LEU A 316 -5.86 1.28 -24.26
CA LEU A 316 -4.44 0.90 -24.34
C LEU A 316 -4.24 -0.59 -24.07
N SER A 317 -4.83 -1.12 -23.00
CA SER A 317 -4.78 -2.55 -22.67
C SER A 317 -5.32 -3.42 -23.83
N LYS A 318 -6.43 -3.01 -24.45
CA LYS A 318 -6.98 -3.71 -25.63
C LYS A 318 -6.03 -3.68 -26.82
N LEU A 319 -5.44 -2.53 -27.15
CA LEU A 319 -4.47 -2.40 -28.25
C LEU A 319 -3.23 -3.28 -28.04
N MET A 320 -2.71 -3.32 -26.83
CA MET A 320 -1.58 -4.17 -26.47
C MET A 320 -1.94 -5.66 -26.55
N ASN A 321 -3.11 -6.06 -26.04
CA ASN A 321 -3.58 -7.44 -26.13
C ASN A 321 -3.82 -7.89 -27.58
N GLU A 322 -4.33 -6.99 -28.42
CA GLU A 322 -4.45 -7.25 -29.86
C GLU A 322 -3.08 -7.41 -30.53
N LEU A 323 -2.07 -6.64 -30.12
CA LEU A 323 -0.70 -6.80 -30.61
C LEU A 323 -0.10 -8.15 -30.18
N ASP A 324 -0.40 -8.65 -28.98
CA ASP A 324 0.08 -9.95 -28.48
C ASP A 324 -0.47 -11.15 -29.27
N GLN A 325 -1.60 -11.01 -30.00
CA GLN A 325 -2.14 -12.05 -30.88
C GLN A 325 -1.18 -12.44 -32.00
N ARG A 326 -0.18 -11.60 -32.33
CA ARG A 326 0.88 -11.93 -33.29
C ARG A 326 1.72 -13.14 -32.90
N ASN A 327 1.75 -13.53 -31.61
CA ASN A 327 2.46 -14.71 -31.14
C ASN A 327 1.87 -16.02 -31.70
N ASN A 328 0.66 -15.98 -32.27
CA ASN A 328 0.07 -17.06 -33.02
C ASN A 328 0.50 -16.94 -34.50
N ALA A 329 1.25 -17.93 -34.99
CA ALA A 329 1.81 -17.90 -36.35
C ALA A 329 0.77 -17.75 -37.47
N TYR A 330 -0.42 -18.35 -37.32
CA TYR A 330 -1.52 -18.25 -38.29
C TYR A 330 -2.10 -16.84 -38.30
N ILE A 331 -2.35 -16.26 -37.13
CA ILE A 331 -2.85 -14.88 -36.99
C ILE A 331 -1.81 -13.91 -37.53
N TYR A 332 -0.53 -14.14 -37.20
CA TYR A 332 0.57 -13.33 -37.70
C TYR A 332 0.62 -13.30 -39.24
N ALA A 333 0.72 -14.47 -39.87
CA ALA A 333 0.80 -14.57 -41.33
C ALA A 333 -0.45 -13.96 -42.02
N THR A 334 -1.64 -14.27 -41.50
CA THR A 334 -2.89 -13.77 -42.10
C THR A 334 -3.00 -12.24 -41.99
N LEU A 335 -2.86 -11.69 -40.78
CA LEU A 335 -3.12 -10.26 -40.57
C LEU A 335 -1.97 -9.37 -41.06
N ASN A 336 -0.71 -9.80 -40.93
CA ASN A 336 0.41 -9.03 -41.45
C ASN A 336 0.53 -9.12 -42.97
N GLY A 337 0.29 -10.28 -43.55
CA GLY A 337 0.26 -10.43 -45.01
C GLY A 337 -0.86 -9.60 -45.69
N LEU A 338 -1.96 -9.36 -44.97
CA LEU A 338 -3.07 -8.55 -45.52
C LEU A 338 -2.89 -7.05 -45.23
N PHE A 339 -2.50 -6.63 -44.05
CA PHE A 339 -2.67 -5.25 -43.59
C PHE A 339 -1.49 -4.70 -42.78
N PHE A 340 -0.33 -5.38 -42.68
CA PHE A 340 0.76 -5.02 -41.75
C PHE A 340 0.21 -4.71 -40.36
N TRP A 341 -0.58 -5.62 -39.82
CA TRP A 341 -1.35 -5.48 -38.59
C TRP A 341 -0.53 -4.98 -37.40
N GLU A 342 0.67 -5.52 -37.19
CA GLU A 342 1.58 -5.10 -36.12
C GLU A 342 1.91 -3.61 -36.20
N ILE A 343 2.31 -3.12 -37.38
CA ILE A 343 2.66 -1.71 -37.61
C ILE A 343 1.45 -0.83 -37.30
N ARG A 344 0.26 -1.24 -37.78
CA ARG A 344 -0.99 -0.52 -37.50
C ARG A 344 -1.26 -0.41 -36.02
N LYS A 345 -1.08 -1.52 -35.25
CA LYS A 345 -1.31 -1.53 -33.81
C LYS A 345 -0.30 -0.66 -33.05
N ILE A 346 0.97 -0.71 -33.42
CA ILE A 346 1.99 0.17 -32.83
C ILE A 346 1.69 1.64 -33.08
N ILE A 347 1.29 2.02 -34.29
CA ILE A 347 0.89 3.40 -34.60
C ILE A 347 -0.28 3.85 -33.72
N GLN A 348 -1.24 2.96 -33.46
CA GLN A 348 -2.36 3.25 -32.55
C GLN A 348 -1.91 3.40 -31.10
N ILE A 349 -0.97 2.55 -30.62
CA ILE A 349 -0.37 2.64 -29.29
C ILE A 349 0.45 3.92 -29.11
N GLU A 350 1.27 4.28 -30.12
CA GLU A 350 2.00 5.55 -30.12
C GLU A 350 1.06 6.76 -30.17
N GLY A 351 -0.08 6.65 -30.88
CA GLY A 351 -1.11 7.69 -30.88
C GLY A 351 -1.77 7.87 -29.52
N TRP A 352 -2.04 6.78 -28.82
CA TRP A 352 -2.52 6.83 -27.45
C TRP A 352 -1.49 7.50 -26.54
N LYS A 353 -0.22 7.13 -26.69
CA LYS A 353 0.88 7.70 -25.90
C LYS A 353 1.02 9.20 -26.10
N GLU A 354 0.99 9.68 -27.34
CA GLU A 354 1.05 11.13 -27.63
C GLU A 354 -0.11 11.91 -27.00
N GLN A 355 -1.26 11.28 -26.86
CA GLN A 355 -2.46 11.91 -26.31
C GLN A 355 -2.50 11.90 -24.77
N TYR A 356 -2.03 10.81 -24.12
CA TYR A 356 -2.28 10.56 -22.71
C TYR A 356 -1.02 10.37 -21.84
N ALA A 357 0.19 10.45 -22.41
CA ALA A 357 1.42 10.24 -21.65
C ALA A 357 1.61 11.25 -20.50
N SER A 358 1.12 12.49 -20.68
CA SER A 358 1.14 13.54 -19.65
C SER A 358 0.17 13.26 -18.51
N GLU A 359 -0.97 12.62 -18.78
CA GLU A 359 -2.02 12.36 -17.81
C GLU A 359 -1.76 11.07 -16.99
N LEU A 360 -1.06 10.11 -17.58
CA LEU A 360 -0.82 8.81 -16.96
C LEU A 360 -0.22 8.89 -15.53
N PRO A 361 0.79 9.71 -15.24
CA PRO A 361 1.31 9.85 -13.89
C PRO A 361 0.25 10.32 -12.88
N ARG A 362 -0.64 11.24 -13.31
CA ARG A 362 -1.73 11.78 -12.47
C ARG A 362 -2.76 10.69 -12.14
N TRP A 363 -3.12 9.85 -13.11
CA TRP A 363 -4.01 8.70 -12.91
C TRP A 363 -3.42 7.67 -11.94
N LEU A 364 -2.12 7.38 -12.08
CA LEU A 364 -1.42 6.47 -11.16
C LEU A 364 -1.35 7.04 -9.75
N THR A 365 -1.14 8.34 -9.60
CA THR A 365 -1.17 9.03 -8.30
C THR A 365 -2.56 8.94 -7.67
N ALA A 366 -3.65 9.12 -8.46
CA ALA A 366 -5.01 8.98 -7.97
C ALA A 366 -5.28 7.56 -7.41
N ILE A 367 -4.83 6.52 -8.12
CA ILE A 367 -4.93 5.12 -7.64
C ILE A 367 -4.17 4.95 -6.33
N ALA A 368 -2.93 5.46 -6.23
CA ALA A 368 -2.11 5.34 -5.04
C ALA A 368 -2.76 6.01 -3.82
N HIS A 369 -3.28 7.23 -3.98
CA HIS A 369 -3.96 7.94 -2.90
C HIS A 369 -5.23 7.22 -2.45
N MET A 370 -6.04 6.72 -3.40
CA MET A 370 -7.23 5.95 -3.06
C MET A 370 -6.87 4.65 -2.33
N ASP A 371 -5.83 3.95 -2.74
CA ASP A 371 -5.33 2.73 -2.12
C ASP A 371 -4.92 2.95 -0.66
N VAL A 372 -4.15 4.02 -0.40
CA VAL A 372 -3.75 4.40 0.97
C VAL A 372 -4.96 4.79 1.80
N LEU A 373 -5.85 5.63 1.28
CA LEU A 373 -7.06 6.05 2.00
C LEU A 373 -7.98 4.87 2.32
N CYS A 374 -8.13 3.89 1.42
CA CYS A 374 -8.85 2.65 1.69
C CYS A 374 -8.17 1.80 2.77
N SER A 375 -6.84 1.76 2.79
CA SER A 375 -6.05 1.08 3.82
C SER A 375 -6.30 1.71 5.21
N LEU A 376 -6.15 3.04 5.32
CA LEU A 376 -6.39 3.79 6.56
C LEU A 376 -7.86 3.72 7.01
N ALA A 377 -8.80 3.74 6.07
CA ALA A 377 -10.23 3.58 6.38
C ALA A 377 -10.57 2.16 6.85
N THR A 378 -9.83 1.14 6.40
CA THR A 378 -9.99 -0.23 6.91
C THR A 378 -9.44 -0.34 8.33
N PHE A 379 -8.31 0.30 8.61
CA PHE A 379 -7.80 0.44 9.97
C PHE A 379 -8.83 1.12 10.89
N ALA A 380 -9.40 2.25 10.47
CA ALA A 380 -10.43 2.94 11.24
C ALA A 380 -11.71 2.09 11.46
N TYR A 381 -12.14 1.34 10.46
CA TYR A 381 -13.29 0.44 10.55
C TYR A 381 -13.07 -0.68 11.58
N ASN A 382 -11.87 -1.25 11.63
CA ASN A 382 -11.51 -2.34 12.54
C ASN A 382 -11.32 -1.88 14.00
N HIS A 383 -11.27 -0.55 14.24
CA HIS A 383 -11.05 0.04 15.56
C HIS A 383 -12.14 1.04 15.94
N PRO A 384 -13.39 0.57 16.13
CA PRO A 384 -14.53 1.44 16.41
C PRO A 384 -14.44 2.13 17.80
N ASP A 385 -13.58 1.64 18.68
CA ASP A 385 -13.28 2.19 20.01
C ASP A 385 -12.20 3.29 20.00
N TYR A 386 -11.56 3.54 18.84
CA TYR A 386 -10.57 4.61 18.69
C TYR A 386 -11.26 5.95 18.42
N SER A 387 -10.63 7.04 18.84
CA SER A 387 -11.14 8.40 18.63
C SER A 387 -10.34 9.17 17.60
N TYR A 388 -11.01 10.03 16.83
CA TYR A 388 -10.31 10.98 15.97
C TYR A 388 -9.82 12.15 16.81
N PRO A 389 -8.52 12.49 16.73
CA PRO A 389 -7.94 13.59 17.51
C PRO A 389 -8.45 14.95 17.02
N ILE A 390 -8.55 15.90 17.96
CA ILE A 390 -8.77 17.31 17.69
C ILE A 390 -7.41 17.96 17.42
N ILE A 391 -7.26 18.63 16.30
CA ILE A 391 -6.02 19.29 15.91
C ILE A 391 -6.09 20.78 16.28
N THR A 392 -5.14 21.27 17.07
CA THR A 392 -5.06 22.66 17.51
C THR A 392 -4.01 23.45 16.76
N THR A 393 -4.11 24.80 16.82
CA THR A 393 -3.13 25.73 16.22
C THR A 393 -2.70 26.85 17.16
N ARG A 394 -3.23 26.87 18.40
CA ARG A 394 -3.04 28.03 19.30
C ARG A 394 -1.68 28.03 19.98
N SER A 395 -1.31 26.92 20.59
CA SER A 395 -0.02 26.69 21.26
C SER A 395 0.24 25.20 21.25
N PHE A 396 1.48 24.79 21.47
CA PHE A 396 1.77 23.36 21.60
C PHE A 396 0.93 22.79 22.73
N SER A 397 0.17 21.77 22.41
CA SER A 397 -0.60 20.98 23.37
C SER A 397 -0.60 19.52 22.92
N LEU A 398 -0.58 18.61 23.89
CA LEU A 398 -0.77 17.19 23.68
C LEU A 398 -1.51 16.62 24.89
N ARG A 399 -2.81 16.44 24.75
CA ARG A 399 -3.68 15.87 25.79
C ARG A 399 -4.32 14.60 25.27
N ALA A 400 -4.21 13.51 26.00
CA ALA A 400 -4.95 12.29 25.67
C ALA A 400 -5.41 11.58 26.93
N ALA A 401 -6.65 11.11 26.91
CA ALA A 401 -7.24 10.32 27.97
C ALA A 401 -7.32 8.85 27.59
N SER A 402 -6.92 7.97 28.50
CA SER A 402 -6.95 6.51 28.33
C SER A 402 -6.26 6.06 27.03
N MET A 403 -5.04 6.54 26.81
CA MET A 403 -4.24 6.22 25.64
C MET A 403 -3.56 4.86 25.81
N GLY A 404 -3.71 3.98 24.81
CA GLY A 404 -3.12 2.65 24.75
C GLY A 404 -2.22 2.45 23.55
N HIS A 405 -1.42 1.39 23.56
CA HIS A 405 -0.57 1.03 22.43
C HIS A 405 -1.37 0.27 21.38
N PRO A 406 -1.51 0.75 20.12
CA PRO A 406 -2.39 0.15 19.13
C PRO A 406 -2.01 -1.28 18.73
N LEU A 407 -0.73 -1.67 18.85
CA LEU A 407 -0.25 -3.00 18.53
C LEU A 407 -0.37 -4.00 19.70
N MET A 408 -0.80 -3.55 20.87
CA MET A 408 -1.03 -4.43 22.03
C MET A 408 -2.48 -4.92 22.05
N ASN A 409 -2.65 -6.16 22.48
CA ASN A 409 -3.98 -6.72 22.70
C ASN A 409 -4.79 -5.84 23.66
N ARG A 410 -6.03 -5.50 23.30
CA ARG A 410 -6.91 -4.59 24.04
C ARG A 410 -7.11 -4.98 25.49
N ASP A 411 -7.22 -6.30 25.76
CA ASP A 411 -7.49 -6.83 27.10
C ASP A 411 -6.26 -6.79 28.01
N LYS A 412 -5.06 -6.71 27.43
CA LYS A 412 -3.78 -6.65 28.15
C LYS A 412 -3.18 -5.25 28.19
N CYS A 413 -3.67 -4.33 27.37
CA CYS A 413 -3.13 -2.98 27.25
C CYS A 413 -3.56 -2.11 28.42
N VAL A 414 -2.63 -1.74 29.28
CA VAL A 414 -2.87 -0.72 30.31
C VAL A 414 -2.83 0.66 29.66
N ARG A 415 -3.91 1.40 29.83
CA ARG A 415 -4.07 2.73 29.24
C ARG A 415 -3.68 3.80 30.24
N ASN A 416 -2.96 4.82 29.77
CA ASN A 416 -2.49 5.96 30.56
C ASN A 416 -2.87 7.29 29.91
N ASP A 417 -2.90 8.34 30.70
CA ASP A 417 -3.17 9.70 30.23
C ASP A 417 -1.86 10.43 29.92
N ILE A 418 -1.97 11.52 29.17
CA ILE A 418 -0.90 12.52 28.97
C ILE A 418 -1.51 13.89 28.93
N ASP A 419 -0.83 14.86 29.55
CA ASP A 419 -1.24 16.26 29.53
C ASP A 419 -0.01 17.19 29.38
N ILE A 420 0.08 17.86 28.23
CA ILE A 420 1.05 18.91 27.92
C ILE A 420 0.25 20.08 27.34
N GLU A 421 0.23 21.21 28.06
CA GLU A 421 -0.67 22.33 27.75
C GLU A 421 0.02 23.54 27.11
N LYS A 422 1.35 23.59 27.17
CA LYS A 422 2.11 24.80 26.77
C LYS A 422 3.50 24.46 26.22
N ARG A 423 4.21 25.50 25.83
CA ARG A 423 5.60 25.46 25.36
C ARG A 423 6.41 26.56 26.09
N PRO A 424 7.60 26.26 26.67
CA PRO A 424 8.22 24.93 26.73
C PRO A 424 7.55 24.04 27.76
N PHE A 425 7.66 22.70 27.58
CA PHE A 425 7.17 21.74 28.55
C PHE A 425 7.87 20.38 28.43
N PHE A 426 8.35 19.84 29.54
CA PHE A 426 8.93 18.50 29.59
C PHE A 426 8.29 17.61 30.63
N ILE A 427 7.99 16.38 30.25
CA ILE A 427 7.63 15.30 31.17
C ILE A 427 8.88 14.46 31.43
N ILE A 428 9.26 14.33 32.70
CA ILE A 428 10.34 13.44 33.14
C ILE A 428 9.72 12.20 33.79
N ILE A 429 10.00 11.03 33.21
CA ILE A 429 9.45 9.76 33.68
C ILE A 429 10.56 8.93 34.32
N THR A 430 10.45 8.70 35.64
CA THR A 430 11.37 7.86 36.39
C THR A 430 10.80 6.47 36.66
N GLY A 431 11.64 5.50 36.96
CA GLY A 431 11.20 4.15 37.33
C GLY A 431 12.19 3.06 36.95
N ALA A 432 11.98 1.87 37.49
CA ALA A 432 12.83 0.70 37.25
C ALA A 432 12.73 0.19 35.79
N ASN A 433 13.69 -0.67 35.40
CA ASN A 433 13.59 -1.44 34.17
C ASN A 433 12.36 -2.35 34.22
N MET A 434 11.76 -2.63 33.07
CA MET A 434 10.53 -3.44 32.91
C MET A 434 9.24 -2.79 33.48
N ALA A 435 9.31 -1.60 34.10
CA ALA A 435 8.13 -0.94 34.65
C ALA A 435 7.18 -0.34 33.62
N GLY A 436 7.56 -0.31 32.32
CA GLY A 436 6.71 0.14 31.22
C GLY A 436 7.07 1.49 30.60
N LYS A 437 8.17 2.15 31.04
CA LYS A 437 8.60 3.47 30.53
C LYS A 437 8.72 3.52 29.00
N SER A 438 9.56 2.67 28.42
CA SER A 438 9.80 2.65 26.95
C SER A 438 8.55 2.29 26.16
N THR A 439 7.68 1.42 26.70
CA THR A 439 6.39 1.08 26.10
C THR A 439 5.46 2.30 26.08
N TYR A 440 5.43 3.08 27.16
CA TYR A 440 4.64 4.32 27.23
C TYR A 440 5.16 5.38 26.25
N LEU A 441 6.48 5.58 26.17
CA LEU A 441 7.07 6.51 25.18
C LEU A 441 6.67 6.14 23.75
N ARG A 442 6.75 4.85 23.39
CA ARG A 442 6.30 4.36 22.09
C ARG A 442 4.80 4.51 21.90
N THR A 443 4.01 4.30 22.95
CA THR A 443 2.56 4.53 22.90
C THR A 443 2.23 5.97 22.54
N VAL A 444 2.90 6.93 23.16
CA VAL A 444 2.75 8.35 22.87
C VAL A 444 3.17 8.65 21.42
N GLY A 445 4.38 8.21 21.02
CA GLY A 445 4.91 8.46 19.69
C GLY A 445 4.04 7.89 18.56
N ILE A 446 3.57 6.65 18.70
CA ILE A 446 2.72 6.00 17.70
C ILE A 446 1.34 6.70 17.60
N ASN A 447 0.70 7.02 18.73
CA ASN A 447 -0.58 7.74 18.67
C ASN A 447 -0.42 9.16 18.13
N TYR A 448 0.68 9.83 18.43
CA TYR A 448 1.02 11.12 17.82
C TYR A 448 1.16 11.00 16.30
N LEU A 449 1.89 9.98 15.82
CA LEU A 449 2.03 9.70 14.39
C LEU A 449 0.69 9.38 13.74
N LEU A 450 -0.14 8.50 14.33
CA LEU A 450 -1.49 8.19 13.85
C LEU A 450 -2.35 9.44 13.73
N ALA A 451 -2.31 10.33 14.72
CA ALA A 451 -3.01 11.60 14.71
C ALA A 451 -2.57 12.49 13.52
N CYS A 452 -1.26 12.62 13.32
CA CYS A 452 -0.69 13.45 12.26
C CYS A 452 -0.86 12.88 10.85
N ILE A 453 -1.10 11.58 10.70
CA ILE A 453 -1.48 11.00 9.39
C ILE A 453 -2.99 11.01 9.15
N GLY A 454 -3.79 11.53 10.09
CA GLY A 454 -5.24 11.72 9.94
C GLY A 454 -6.08 10.49 10.29
N THR A 455 -5.54 9.48 11.00
CA THR A 455 -6.29 8.29 11.44
C THR A 455 -6.86 8.47 12.86
N PRO A 456 -7.83 7.64 13.28
CA PRO A 456 -8.19 7.56 14.68
C PRO A 456 -7.02 6.98 15.51
N VAL A 457 -6.94 7.37 16.78
CA VAL A 457 -5.90 7.02 17.74
C VAL A 457 -6.44 6.08 18.83
N CYS A 458 -5.57 5.25 19.38
CA CYS A 458 -5.92 4.35 20.49
C CYS A 458 -6.05 5.12 21.81
N ALA A 459 -7.04 6.00 21.90
CA ALA A 459 -7.36 6.79 23.07
C ALA A 459 -8.87 7.07 23.14
N ARG A 460 -9.37 7.34 24.36
CA ARG A 460 -10.77 7.78 24.55
C ARG A 460 -10.99 9.18 23.95
N SER A 461 -10.01 10.05 24.07
CA SER A 461 -9.96 11.38 23.44
C SER A 461 -8.52 11.81 23.30
N MET A 462 -8.24 12.60 22.25
CA MET A 462 -6.92 13.19 22.07
C MET A 462 -7.06 14.58 21.43
N GLU A 463 -6.27 15.53 21.91
CA GLU A 463 -6.08 16.85 21.37
C GLU A 463 -4.59 17.10 21.21
N LEU A 464 -4.15 17.58 20.05
CA LEU A 464 -2.73 17.85 19.81
C LEU A 464 -2.49 19.04 18.88
N TYR A 465 -1.34 19.68 19.09
CA TYR A 465 -0.69 20.58 18.14
C TYR A 465 0.27 19.75 17.27
N PRO A 466 0.14 19.77 15.94
CA PRO A 466 1.00 18.99 15.06
C PRO A 466 2.35 19.69 14.87
N ALA A 467 3.40 19.14 15.46
CA ALA A 467 4.79 19.48 15.25
C ALA A 467 5.56 18.31 14.62
N GLN A 468 6.78 18.52 14.19
CA GLN A 468 7.65 17.43 13.76
C GLN A 468 7.96 16.49 14.94
N LEU A 469 7.99 15.17 14.69
CA LEU A 469 8.33 14.18 15.69
C LEU A 469 9.80 13.78 15.58
N ILE A 470 10.50 13.76 16.72
CA ILE A 470 11.86 13.23 16.79
C ILE A 470 12.01 12.36 18.03
N THR A 471 12.65 11.21 17.87
CA THR A 471 12.82 10.25 18.97
C THR A 471 14.30 9.85 19.13
N SER A 472 14.66 9.42 20.31
CA SER A 472 15.91 8.70 20.61
C SER A 472 15.60 7.65 21.67
N LEU A 473 15.06 6.52 21.22
CA LEU A 473 14.63 5.40 22.10
C LEU A 473 15.55 4.19 21.99
N ARG A 474 16.15 4.02 20.81
CA ARG A 474 17.12 2.97 20.51
C ARG A 474 18.41 3.60 20.04
N THR A 475 19.49 3.06 20.51
CA THR A 475 20.81 3.34 19.96
C THR A 475 21.26 2.07 19.24
N SER A 476 21.50 2.17 17.94
CA SER A 476 22.07 1.05 17.17
C SER A 476 23.57 1.15 17.19
N ASP A 477 24.25 0.08 17.57
CA ASP A 477 25.68 -0.07 17.27
C ASP A 477 25.83 -0.23 15.74
N SER A 478 26.52 0.69 15.11
CA SER A 478 27.00 0.51 13.74
C SER A 478 28.42 -0.02 13.78
N LEU A 479 28.56 -1.33 13.76
CA LEU A 479 29.86 -2.01 13.60
C LEU A 479 30.57 -1.60 12.30
N ASN A 480 29.83 -1.10 11.32
CA ASN A 480 30.36 -0.68 10.02
C ASN A 480 31.03 0.70 10.02
N ASP A 481 30.67 1.59 10.95
CA ASP A 481 31.18 2.98 10.94
C ASP A 481 32.31 3.23 11.95
N ASN A 482 32.78 2.21 12.70
CA ASN A 482 33.76 2.34 13.78
C ASN A 482 33.42 3.43 14.81
N GLU A 483 32.14 3.81 14.94
CA GLU A 483 31.69 4.83 15.89
C GLU A 483 31.28 4.17 17.21
N SER A 484 31.72 4.73 18.32
CA SER A 484 31.24 4.27 19.62
C SER A 484 29.75 4.62 19.79
N TYR A 485 29.02 3.73 20.45
CA TYR A 485 27.63 3.92 20.86
C TYR A 485 27.34 5.33 21.41
N PHE A 486 28.24 5.82 22.28
CA PHE A 486 28.12 7.14 22.87
C PHE A 486 28.22 8.27 21.84
N PHE A 487 29.10 8.14 20.85
CA PHE A 487 29.26 9.16 19.81
C PHE A 487 28.07 9.24 18.86
N ALA A 488 27.46 8.11 18.51
CA ALA A 488 26.23 8.05 17.72
C ALA A 488 25.06 8.74 18.46
N GLU A 489 24.95 8.50 19.78
CA GLU A 489 23.97 9.17 20.61
C GLU A 489 24.18 10.69 20.67
N LEU A 490 25.42 11.14 20.85
CA LEU A 490 25.76 12.56 20.84
C LEU A 490 25.43 13.24 19.50
N LYS A 491 25.69 12.57 18.37
CA LYS A 491 25.30 13.07 17.04
C LYS A 491 23.77 13.25 16.94
N ARG A 492 22.99 12.29 17.46
CA ARG A 492 21.52 12.36 17.48
C ARG A 492 21.04 13.54 18.32
N LEU A 493 21.58 13.71 19.53
CA LEU A 493 21.25 14.84 20.41
C LEU A 493 21.67 16.19 19.80
N LYS A 494 22.85 16.23 19.17
CA LYS A 494 23.29 17.42 18.43
C LYS A 494 22.36 17.77 17.29
N LEU A 495 21.92 16.79 16.49
CA LEU A 495 20.95 17.01 15.43
C LEU A 495 19.65 17.66 15.95
N ILE A 496 19.15 17.20 17.11
CA ILE A 496 17.97 17.80 17.75
C ILE A 496 18.23 19.25 18.09
N ILE A 497 19.38 19.55 18.73
CA ILE A 497 19.75 20.91 19.11
C ILE A 497 19.87 21.81 17.88
N ASP A 498 20.60 21.38 16.85
CA ASP A 498 20.82 22.15 15.62
C ASP A 498 19.50 22.52 14.93
N LYS A 499 18.55 21.59 14.89
CA LYS A 499 17.22 21.81 14.32
C LYS A 499 16.37 22.78 15.16
N LEU A 500 16.39 22.65 16.48
CA LEU A 500 15.72 23.60 17.38
C LEU A 500 16.31 25.01 17.24
N GLN A 501 17.64 25.15 17.12
CA GLN A 501 18.31 26.43 16.89
C GLN A 501 17.95 27.03 15.52
N ALA A 502 17.66 26.19 14.52
CA ALA A 502 17.16 26.64 13.23
C ALA A 502 15.69 27.10 13.27
N GLY A 503 15.01 27.01 14.42
CA GLY A 503 13.62 27.42 14.62
C GLY A 503 12.59 26.37 14.20
N GLU A 504 13.02 25.13 13.95
CA GLU A 504 12.08 24.03 13.66
C GLU A 504 11.35 23.61 14.95
N GLU A 505 10.06 23.29 14.83
CA GLU A 505 9.24 22.86 15.96
C GLU A 505 9.17 21.35 16.06
N PHE A 506 9.60 20.80 17.20
CA PHE A 506 9.61 19.37 17.45
C PHE A 506 8.84 18.98 18.71
N PHE A 507 8.21 17.80 18.64
CA PHE A 507 7.87 17.02 19.81
C PHE A 507 8.96 15.95 20.00
N ILE A 508 9.64 15.98 21.15
CA ILE A 508 10.85 15.19 21.41
C ILE A 508 10.52 14.04 22.35
N ILE A 509 10.91 12.81 22.00
CA ILE A 509 10.74 11.63 22.86
C ILE A 509 12.10 10.94 23.07
N LEU A 510 12.57 10.89 24.32
CA LEU A 510 13.87 10.36 24.67
C LEU A 510 13.75 9.21 25.68
N ASP A 511 14.58 8.18 25.54
CA ASP A 511 14.69 7.07 26.50
C ASP A 511 16.15 6.89 26.91
N GLU A 512 16.43 7.21 28.18
CA GLU A 512 17.76 7.10 28.78
C GLU A 512 18.88 7.73 27.95
N ILE A 513 19.08 9.01 28.06
CA ILE A 513 20.16 9.73 27.36
C ILE A 513 21.53 9.49 28.00
N LEU A 514 22.60 9.58 27.18
CA LEU A 514 24.01 9.52 27.58
C LEU A 514 24.38 8.19 28.26
N LYS A 515 23.93 7.05 27.70
CA LYS A 515 24.17 5.70 28.26
C LYS A 515 25.63 5.26 28.22
N GLY A 516 26.42 5.78 27.29
CA GLY A 516 27.78 5.32 26.98
C GLY A 516 28.90 5.99 27.79
N THR A 517 28.60 6.74 28.87
CA THR A 517 29.59 7.44 29.69
C THR A 517 29.49 7.11 31.17
N ASN A 518 30.43 7.61 32.00
CA ASN A 518 30.38 7.42 33.45
C ASN A 518 29.19 8.15 34.10
N SER A 519 28.80 7.72 35.31
CA SER A 519 27.59 8.21 36.00
C SER A 519 27.60 9.71 36.25
N MET A 520 28.75 10.30 36.59
CA MET A 520 28.89 11.72 36.89
C MET A 520 28.70 12.59 35.63
N ASP A 521 29.32 12.18 34.50
CA ASP A 521 29.21 12.89 33.22
C ASP A 521 27.83 12.74 32.64
N LYS A 522 27.23 11.54 32.74
CA LYS A 522 25.83 11.28 32.37
C LYS A 522 24.89 12.25 33.08
N GLN A 523 25.00 12.34 34.40
CA GLN A 523 24.14 13.19 35.23
C GLN A 523 24.27 14.67 34.86
N LYS A 524 25.53 15.20 34.84
CA LYS A 524 25.78 16.59 34.47
C LYS A 524 25.32 16.91 33.06
N GLY A 525 25.63 16.03 32.11
CA GLY A 525 25.26 16.19 30.71
C GLY A 525 23.74 16.18 30.51
N SER A 526 23.03 15.26 31.16
CA SER A 526 21.57 15.17 31.05
C SER A 526 20.86 16.40 31.63
N LEU A 527 21.31 16.89 32.79
CA LEU A 527 20.79 18.13 33.37
C LEU A 527 21.04 19.35 32.47
N ALA A 528 22.26 19.48 31.91
CA ALA A 528 22.59 20.55 30.99
C ALA A 528 21.76 20.50 29.70
N LEU A 529 21.56 19.32 29.15
CA LEU A 529 20.78 19.12 27.94
C LEU A 529 19.31 19.53 28.11
N ILE A 530 18.64 19.10 29.20
CA ILE A 530 17.26 19.50 29.44
C ILE A 530 17.14 21.00 29.68
N LYS A 531 18.08 21.63 30.42
CA LYS A 531 18.13 23.11 30.54
C LYS A 531 18.27 23.79 29.19
N GLN A 532 19.10 23.24 28.30
CA GLN A 532 19.24 23.76 26.94
C GLN A 532 17.96 23.64 26.13
N PHE A 533 17.26 22.51 26.23
CA PHE A 533 15.95 22.31 25.59
C PHE A 533 14.91 23.30 26.12
N MET A 534 14.90 23.57 27.43
CA MET A 534 14.01 24.61 28.01
C MET A 534 14.31 25.99 27.43
N THR A 535 15.61 26.35 27.32
CA THR A 535 16.04 27.61 26.71
C THR A 535 15.63 27.70 25.23
N LEU A 536 15.69 26.60 24.50
CA LEU A 536 15.30 26.50 23.09
C LEU A 536 13.78 26.35 22.89
N GLN A 537 13.00 26.49 23.96
CA GLN A 537 11.53 26.41 23.93
C GLN A 537 11.04 25.07 23.34
N ALA A 538 11.68 23.96 23.67
CA ALA A 538 11.33 22.65 23.20
C ALA A 538 10.22 22.00 24.06
N ASN A 539 9.52 21.03 23.48
CA ASN A 539 8.54 20.19 24.16
C ASN A 539 8.92 18.73 24.03
N GLY A 540 8.79 17.98 25.13
CA GLY A 540 9.15 16.57 25.04
C GLY A 540 8.83 15.75 26.27
N ILE A 541 9.19 14.47 26.13
CA ILE A 541 9.11 13.46 27.20
C ILE A 541 10.47 12.76 27.25
N ILE A 542 10.97 12.59 28.47
CA ILE A 542 12.19 11.81 28.70
C ILE A 542 11.91 10.74 29.76
N ALA A 543 12.24 9.49 29.46
CA ALA A 543 12.33 8.44 30.46
C ALA A 543 13.78 8.28 30.94
N THR A 544 13.98 8.09 32.24
CA THR A 544 15.31 7.99 32.84
C THR A 544 15.30 7.14 34.10
N HIS A 545 16.47 6.58 34.42
CA HIS A 545 16.75 5.99 35.75
C HIS A 545 17.45 6.98 36.69
N ASP A 546 17.88 8.13 36.20
CA ASP A 546 18.52 9.17 36.99
C ASP A 546 17.46 10.01 37.71
N LEU A 547 17.35 9.80 39.01
CA LEU A 547 16.39 10.53 39.85
C LEU A 547 16.73 12.01 40.00
N MET A 548 18.00 12.40 39.75
CA MET A 548 18.42 13.81 39.84
C MET A 548 17.82 14.67 38.73
N LEU A 549 17.45 14.09 37.60
CA LEU A 549 16.69 14.83 36.60
C LEU A 549 15.35 15.34 37.14
N GLY A 550 14.76 14.62 38.10
CA GLY A 550 13.52 15.02 38.77
C GLY A 550 13.63 16.36 39.50
N THR A 551 14.82 16.76 39.94
CA THR A 551 15.03 18.06 40.64
C THR A 551 14.85 19.25 39.72
N LEU A 552 14.82 19.05 38.38
CA LEU A 552 14.54 20.13 37.44
C LEU A 552 13.10 20.68 37.58
N ALA A 553 12.18 19.89 38.09
CA ALA A 553 10.82 20.37 38.39
C ALA A 553 10.82 21.44 39.51
N ASP A 554 11.78 21.40 40.43
CA ASP A 554 11.94 22.43 41.47
C ASP A 554 12.46 23.76 40.88
N ILE A 555 13.23 23.68 39.77
CA ILE A 555 13.79 24.85 39.09
C ILE A 555 12.77 25.42 38.07
N TYR A 556 11.99 24.56 37.45
CA TYR A 556 10.99 24.90 36.43
C TYR A 556 9.61 24.30 36.82
N PRO A 557 8.97 24.76 37.89
CA PRO A 557 7.80 24.11 38.48
C PRO A 557 6.56 24.13 37.55
N ASP A 558 6.49 25.14 36.68
CA ASP A 558 5.39 25.27 35.71
C ASP A 558 5.65 24.52 34.39
N ASP A 559 6.92 24.19 34.09
CA ASP A 559 7.34 23.76 32.75
C ASP A 559 7.88 22.32 32.73
N ILE A 560 8.16 21.72 33.91
CA ILE A 560 8.65 20.35 34.03
C ILE A 560 7.80 19.59 35.04
N HIS A 561 7.19 18.50 34.60
CA HIS A 561 6.41 17.62 35.47
C HIS A 561 7.06 16.24 35.57
N ASN A 562 7.13 15.74 36.79
CA ASN A 562 7.66 14.44 37.10
C ASN A 562 6.55 13.39 37.18
N TYR A 563 6.77 12.26 36.48
CA TYR A 563 5.95 11.07 36.60
C TYR A 563 6.82 9.85 36.86
N ARG A 564 6.19 8.77 37.31
CA ARG A 564 6.88 7.53 37.61
C ARG A 564 6.09 6.30 37.22
N PHE A 565 6.83 5.25 36.92
CA PHE A 565 6.36 3.87 36.90
C PHE A 565 7.00 3.12 38.04
N GLU A 566 6.18 2.54 38.89
CA GLU A 566 6.63 1.77 40.06
C GLU A 566 6.18 0.32 39.97
N ALA A 567 6.99 -0.56 40.55
CA ALA A 567 6.59 -1.92 40.82
C ALA A 567 6.01 -2.02 42.24
N ASP A 568 4.94 -2.73 42.36
CA ASP A 568 4.32 -3.03 43.63
C ASP A 568 4.94 -4.34 44.17
N ILE A 569 5.51 -4.30 45.38
CA ILE A 569 6.08 -5.46 46.06
C ILE A 569 5.01 -5.98 47.03
N THR A 570 4.45 -7.15 46.75
CA THR A 570 3.46 -7.79 47.60
C THR A 570 4.06 -9.11 48.13
N GLY A 571 4.53 -9.09 49.38
CA GLY A 571 5.23 -10.23 49.96
C GLY A 571 6.57 -10.50 49.25
N ASN A 572 6.69 -11.62 48.58
CA ASN A 572 7.90 -12.03 47.84
C ASN A 572 7.73 -11.94 46.28
N GLU A 573 6.69 -11.27 45.82
CA GLU A 573 6.40 -11.08 44.39
C GLU A 573 6.49 -9.62 44.00
N LEU A 574 7.11 -9.40 42.80
CA LEU A 574 7.22 -8.12 42.16
C LEU A 574 6.17 -8.08 41.05
N THR A 575 5.23 -7.17 41.17
CA THR A 575 4.19 -6.95 40.16
C THR A 575 4.28 -5.55 39.59
N PHE A 576 3.92 -5.38 38.31
CA PHE A 576 3.95 -4.10 37.61
C PHE A 576 2.52 -3.70 37.25
N SER A 577 2.05 -2.57 37.76
CA SER A 577 0.74 -2.03 37.44
C SER A 577 0.71 -1.40 36.05
N TYR A 578 1.87 -1.03 35.49
CA TYR A 578 2.05 -0.29 34.22
C TYR A 578 1.25 1.02 34.17
N ARG A 579 0.91 1.59 35.34
CA ARG A 579 0.18 2.86 35.43
C ARG A 579 1.14 3.99 35.76
N LEU A 580 1.00 5.06 34.98
CA LEU A 580 1.72 6.30 35.17
C LEU A 580 1.18 7.00 36.43
N ARG A 581 2.07 7.41 37.35
CA ARG A 581 1.74 8.12 38.58
C ARG A 581 2.57 9.39 38.68
N GLU A 582 2.06 10.43 39.29
CA GLU A 582 2.80 11.67 39.52
C GLU A 582 3.97 11.47 40.49
N GLY A 583 5.04 12.27 40.34
CA GLY A 583 6.21 12.33 41.17
C GLY A 583 7.38 11.47 40.68
N VAL A 584 8.45 11.43 41.50
CA VAL A 584 9.70 10.70 41.22
C VAL A 584 9.63 9.31 41.83
N ALA A 585 10.21 8.30 41.17
CA ALA A 585 10.23 6.92 41.68
C ALA A 585 11.02 6.81 42.97
N GLN A 586 10.45 6.09 43.94
CA GLN A 586 11.08 5.92 45.26
C GLN A 586 11.83 4.59 45.40
N ASN A 587 11.41 3.56 44.67
CA ASN A 587 11.95 2.22 44.75
C ASN A 587 12.63 1.79 43.45
N MET A 588 13.94 1.55 43.53
CA MET A 588 14.73 0.92 42.46
C MET A 588 14.80 -0.58 42.71
N ASN A 589 13.94 -1.38 42.10
CA ASN A 589 13.70 -2.78 42.38
C ASN A 589 14.83 -3.74 41.92
N ALA A 590 15.97 -3.24 41.46
CA ALA A 590 17.07 -4.08 40.98
C ALA A 590 17.65 -4.99 42.08
N CYS A 591 17.85 -4.45 43.31
CA CYS A 591 18.35 -5.23 44.44
C CYS A 591 17.39 -6.35 44.84
N PHE A 592 16.08 -6.09 44.79
CA PHE A 592 15.07 -7.12 45.08
C PHE A 592 15.12 -8.26 44.04
N LEU A 593 15.23 -7.94 42.76
CA LEU A 593 15.36 -8.94 41.69
C LEU A 593 16.66 -9.74 41.81
N MET A 594 17.77 -9.08 42.14
CA MET A 594 19.06 -9.74 42.37
C MET A 594 18.97 -10.72 43.54
N LYS A 595 18.39 -10.30 44.67
CA LYS A 595 18.15 -11.18 45.82
C LYS A 595 17.27 -12.38 45.44
N LYS A 596 16.20 -12.15 44.67
CA LYS A 596 15.30 -13.22 44.20
C LYS A 596 15.99 -14.22 43.23
N MET A 597 16.96 -13.78 42.47
CA MET A 597 17.77 -14.61 41.57
C MET A 597 18.97 -15.28 42.29
N GLY A 598 19.10 -15.12 43.59
CA GLY A 598 20.18 -15.72 44.39
C GLY A 598 21.52 -14.97 44.27
N ILE A 599 21.52 -13.75 43.76
CA ILE A 599 22.70 -12.89 43.73
C ILE A 599 22.81 -12.19 45.07
N ALA A 600 23.95 -12.40 45.79
CA ALA A 600 24.20 -11.76 47.07
C ALA A 600 24.25 -10.22 46.89
N VAL A 601 23.37 -9.51 47.59
CA VAL A 601 23.36 -8.05 47.67
C VAL A 601 23.72 -7.69 49.12
N THR A 602 24.88 -7.08 49.29
CA THR A 602 25.26 -6.50 50.58
C THR A 602 24.49 -5.21 50.79
N ASP A 603 23.90 -5.05 51.96
CA ASP A 603 23.15 -3.84 52.36
C ASP A 603 24.02 -2.61 52.36
#